data_5434c632529867c4421d4b9b6abc7277
#
_entry.id   5434c632529867c4421d4b9b6abc7277
#
_cell.length_a   1.000
_cell.length_b   1.000
_cell.length_c   1.000
_cell.angle_alpha   90.00
_cell.angle_beta   90.00
_cell.angle_gamma   90.00
#
_symmetry.space_group_name_H-M   'P 1'
#
loop_
_entity.id
_entity.type
_entity.pdbx_description
1 polymer ?
#
loop_
_entity_poly.entity_id
_entity_poly.type
_entity_poly.pdbx_seq_one_letter_code
_entity_poly.pdbx_strand_id
1 'polypeptide(L)'
;VELRKLFAHPMRARGMGLLVDWGLRSAILPEATIDLPALARLPAKAGFELVLACLLRDQTKRDVEAITRRLKLSTDEVRRISWLVEHGRSLADAESLPPSRLYPLLAHPFARDLIDMHRAGGIDVSRCEQTLARVPREKLDPPPFLTGDDLKSLGGTPGPRFRAVLDEIRAQQLDGLIVSADEARQAARRALG
;
A
#
# COMPACT_ATOMS: atom_id res chain seq x y z
N VAL A 1 19.32 -1.60 17.07
CA VAL A 1 18.96 -2.95 17.59
C VAL A 1 17.78 -2.82 18.57
N GLU A 2 17.80 -1.93 19.56
CA GLU A 2 16.79 -1.89 20.62
C GLU A 2 15.40 -1.45 20.12
N LEU A 3 15.32 -0.49 19.19
CA LEU A 3 14.05 -0.05 18.60
C LEU A 3 13.34 -1.21 17.87
N ARG A 4 14.07 -2.09 17.22
CA ARG A 4 13.51 -3.28 16.57
C ARG A 4 12.89 -4.25 17.58
N LYS A 5 13.57 -4.48 18.70
CA LYS A 5 13.06 -5.33 19.79
C LYS A 5 11.80 -4.74 20.39
N LEU A 6 11.79 -3.43 20.63
CA LEU A 6 10.62 -2.72 21.17
C LEU A 6 9.41 -2.86 20.22
N PHE A 7 9.60 -2.62 18.92
CA PHE A 7 8.49 -2.65 17.95
C PHE A 7 7.98 -4.07 17.70
N ALA A 8 8.85 -5.07 17.71
CA ALA A 8 8.44 -6.46 17.57
C ALA A 8 7.76 -7.04 18.82
N HIS A 9 7.86 -6.36 19.98
CA HIS A 9 7.29 -6.87 21.21
C HIS A 9 5.76 -6.63 21.27
N PRO A 10 4.96 -7.59 21.76
CA PRO A 10 3.51 -7.40 21.90
C PRO A 10 3.11 -6.18 22.76
N MET A 11 3.91 -5.82 23.75
CA MET A 11 3.69 -4.64 24.61
C MET A 11 4.26 -3.33 24.00
N ARG A 12 4.44 -3.25 22.69
CA ARG A 12 5.02 -2.09 21.97
C ARG A 12 4.34 -0.77 22.28
N ALA A 13 3.02 -0.77 22.41
CA ALA A 13 2.25 0.43 22.75
C ALA A 13 2.65 0.98 24.13
N ARG A 14 2.79 0.11 25.14
CA ARG A 14 3.27 0.51 26.48
C ARG A 14 4.72 1.01 26.42
N GLY A 15 5.58 0.31 25.68
CA GLY A 15 6.98 0.76 25.52
C GLY A 15 7.10 2.11 24.83
N MET A 16 6.28 2.37 23.81
CA MET A 16 6.21 3.69 23.16
C MET A 16 5.65 4.76 24.11
N GLY A 17 4.66 4.43 24.93
CA GLY A 17 4.17 5.33 25.97
C GLY A 17 5.29 5.75 26.93
N LEU A 18 6.08 4.81 27.44
CA LEU A 18 7.24 5.12 28.30
C LEU A 18 8.27 6.01 27.59
N LEU A 19 8.55 5.80 26.30
CA LEU A 19 9.45 6.69 25.55
C LEU A 19 8.91 8.13 25.46
N VAL A 20 7.59 8.28 25.34
CA VAL A 20 6.93 9.60 25.35
C VAL A 20 7.03 10.23 26.74
N ASP A 21 6.66 9.50 27.80
CA ASP A 21 6.65 9.97 29.19
C ASP A 21 8.04 10.43 29.66
N TRP A 22 9.09 9.74 29.22
CA TRP A 22 10.48 10.08 29.53
C TRP A 22 11.11 11.10 28.57
N GLY A 23 10.36 11.64 27.61
CA GLY A 23 10.87 12.60 26.63
C GLY A 23 11.86 12.04 25.60
N LEU A 24 12.06 10.72 25.58
CA LEU A 24 13.04 10.06 24.70
C LEU A 24 12.58 9.96 23.24
N ARG A 25 11.27 10.02 23.00
CA ARG A 25 10.70 9.96 21.64
C ARG A 25 11.33 11.01 20.73
N SER A 26 11.42 12.24 21.18
CA SER A 26 11.94 13.36 20.37
C SER A 26 13.43 13.20 20.01
N ALA A 27 14.19 12.48 20.79
CA ALA A 27 15.60 12.16 20.49
C ALA A 27 15.74 10.98 19.52
N ILE A 28 14.82 10.00 19.57
CA ILE A 28 14.92 8.74 18.81
C ILE A 28 14.17 8.83 17.48
N LEU A 29 12.91 9.26 17.52
CA LEU A 29 12.01 9.31 16.37
C LEU A 29 11.08 10.54 16.49
N PRO A 30 11.62 11.76 16.31
CA PRO A 30 10.86 13.02 16.48
C PRO A 30 9.69 13.11 15.51
N GLU A 31 9.80 12.48 14.34
CA GLU A 31 8.81 12.50 13.26
C GLU A 31 7.60 11.59 13.53
N ALA A 32 7.66 10.72 14.55
CA ALA A 32 6.62 9.73 14.78
C ALA A 32 5.29 10.36 15.21
N THR A 33 4.21 9.99 14.54
CA THR A 33 2.84 10.22 15.00
C THR A 33 2.47 9.12 15.99
N ILE A 34 2.24 9.50 17.25
CA ILE A 34 1.98 8.55 18.33
C ILE A 34 0.48 8.30 18.47
N ASP A 35 0.07 7.08 18.14
CA ASP A 35 -1.28 6.57 18.36
C ASP A 35 -1.17 5.24 19.11
N LEU A 36 -1.07 5.35 20.46
CA LEU A 36 -0.92 4.17 21.33
C LEU A 36 -2.07 3.17 21.19
N PRO A 37 -3.35 3.59 21.10
CA PRO A 37 -4.45 2.68 20.81
C PRO A 37 -4.28 1.91 19.50
N ALA A 38 -3.86 2.56 18.41
CA ALA A 38 -3.60 1.87 17.15
C ALA A 38 -2.45 0.87 17.28
N LEU A 39 -1.33 1.25 17.92
CA LEU A 39 -0.21 0.34 18.17
C LEU A 39 -0.60 -0.88 19.00
N ALA A 40 -1.53 -0.73 19.96
CA ALA A 40 -2.04 -1.84 20.78
C ALA A 40 -2.93 -2.80 19.97
N ARG A 41 -3.66 -2.29 18.96
CA ARG A 41 -4.52 -3.10 18.09
C ARG A 41 -3.77 -3.85 16.98
N LEU A 42 -2.51 -3.51 16.70
CA LEU A 42 -1.69 -4.26 15.75
C LEU A 42 -1.53 -5.72 16.20
N PRO A 43 -1.47 -6.67 15.26
CA PRO A 43 -1.25 -8.08 15.58
C PRO A 43 -0.02 -8.29 16.48
N ALA A 44 -0.07 -9.24 17.42
CA ALA A 44 1.04 -9.53 18.31
C ALA A 44 2.36 -9.80 17.55
N LYS A 45 2.27 -10.43 16.38
CA LYS A 45 3.39 -10.75 15.48
C LYS A 45 3.71 -9.64 14.46
N ALA A 46 3.16 -8.43 14.64
CA ALA A 46 3.49 -7.31 13.73
C ALA A 46 5.01 -7.08 13.69
N GLY A 47 5.55 -7.04 12.48
CA GLY A 47 6.98 -6.79 12.26
C GLY A 47 7.37 -5.34 12.51
N PHE A 48 8.69 -5.12 12.62
CA PHE A 48 9.27 -3.78 12.80
C PHE A 48 8.79 -2.79 11.73
N GLU A 49 8.73 -3.23 10.48
CA GLU A 49 8.39 -2.38 9.32
C GLU A 49 6.95 -1.89 9.38
N LEU A 50 6.00 -2.75 9.75
CA LEU A 50 4.60 -2.37 9.91
C LEU A 50 4.43 -1.36 11.04
N VAL A 51 5.06 -1.59 12.19
CA VAL A 51 5.00 -0.68 13.34
C VAL A 51 5.61 0.68 12.99
N LEU A 52 6.77 0.69 12.32
CA LEU A 52 7.41 1.93 11.89
C LEU A 52 6.55 2.67 10.85
N ALA A 53 5.95 1.97 9.89
CA ALA A 53 5.04 2.57 8.93
C ALA A 53 3.81 3.23 9.61
N CYS A 54 3.23 2.58 10.63
CA CYS A 54 2.14 3.18 11.42
C CYS A 54 2.58 4.48 12.11
N LEU A 55 3.79 4.53 12.64
CA LEU A 55 4.35 5.72 13.29
C LEU A 55 4.69 6.84 12.29
N LEU A 56 4.98 6.49 11.04
CA LEU A 56 5.35 7.42 9.98
C LEU A 56 4.20 7.73 9.00
N ARG A 57 2.98 7.33 9.30
CA ARG A 57 1.81 7.38 8.40
C ARG A 57 1.48 8.77 7.83
N ASP A 58 1.89 9.83 8.54
CA ASP A 58 1.63 11.22 8.14
C ASP A 58 2.85 11.88 7.49
N GLN A 59 3.93 11.12 7.28
CA GLN A 59 5.16 11.64 6.68
C GLN A 59 5.11 11.62 5.16
N THR A 60 5.83 12.56 4.53
CA THR A 60 6.02 12.56 3.08
C THR A 60 7.01 11.46 2.66
N LYS A 61 6.98 11.07 1.38
CA LYS A 61 7.96 10.14 0.82
C LYS A 61 9.40 10.56 1.11
N ARG A 62 9.71 11.87 0.97
CA ARG A 62 11.03 12.42 1.23
C ARG A 62 11.45 12.26 2.69
N ASP A 63 10.51 12.48 3.61
CA ASP A 63 10.77 12.32 5.04
C ASP A 63 11.02 10.84 5.38
N VAL A 64 10.22 9.92 4.84
CA VAL A 64 10.42 8.48 5.01
C VAL A 64 11.80 8.06 4.50
N GLU A 65 12.25 8.55 3.33
CA GLU A 65 13.59 8.26 2.81
C GLU A 65 14.70 8.79 3.73
N ALA A 66 14.55 9.99 4.28
CA ALA A 66 15.52 10.57 5.22
C ALA A 66 15.58 9.78 6.53
N ILE A 67 14.42 9.43 7.10
CA ILE A 67 14.31 8.67 8.36
C ILE A 67 14.89 7.27 8.20
N THR A 68 14.52 6.55 7.13
CA THR A 68 14.99 5.18 6.89
C THR A 68 16.50 5.13 6.65
N ARG A 69 17.07 6.15 5.99
CA ARG A 69 18.53 6.31 5.85
C ARG A 69 19.21 6.56 7.19
N ARG A 70 18.66 7.46 8.03
CA ARG A 70 19.16 7.75 9.39
C ARG A 70 19.15 6.48 10.26
N LEU A 71 18.11 5.67 10.14
CA LEU A 71 17.97 4.40 10.87
C LEU A 71 18.80 3.25 10.26
N LYS A 72 19.49 3.48 9.14
CA LYS A 72 20.31 2.50 8.41
C LYS A 72 19.52 1.22 8.08
N LEU A 73 18.35 1.39 7.51
CA LEU A 73 17.49 0.27 7.12
C LEU A 73 17.96 -0.35 5.79
N SER A 74 17.71 -1.64 5.61
CA SER A 74 17.96 -2.34 4.36
C SER A 74 17.00 -1.88 3.25
N THR A 75 17.36 -2.13 2.00
CA THR A 75 16.54 -1.78 0.83
C THR A 75 15.14 -2.40 0.91
N ASP A 76 15.03 -3.65 1.38
CA ASP A 76 13.74 -4.34 1.51
C ASP A 76 12.85 -3.70 2.58
N GLU A 77 13.44 -3.31 3.72
CA GLU A 77 12.73 -2.60 4.78
C GLU A 77 12.24 -1.22 4.29
N VAL A 78 13.12 -0.47 3.62
CA VAL A 78 12.77 0.84 3.03
C VAL A 78 11.62 0.68 2.05
N ARG A 79 11.69 -0.31 1.14
CA ARG A 79 10.63 -0.57 0.16
C ARG A 79 9.30 -0.86 0.84
N ARG A 80 9.28 -1.73 1.87
CA ARG A 80 8.07 -2.11 2.60
C ARG A 80 7.47 -0.92 3.35
N ILE A 81 8.28 -0.18 4.10
CA ILE A 81 7.84 0.99 4.88
C ILE A 81 7.31 2.07 3.94
N SER A 82 8.04 2.41 2.88
CA SER A 82 7.64 3.44 1.92
C SER A 82 6.31 3.09 1.26
N TRP A 83 6.12 1.84 0.83
CA TRP A 83 4.87 1.40 0.24
C TRP A 83 3.71 1.48 1.23
N LEU A 84 3.90 1.05 2.48
CA LEU A 84 2.86 1.12 3.52
C LEU A 84 2.47 2.57 3.85
N VAL A 85 3.45 3.48 3.96
CA VAL A 85 3.18 4.90 4.21
C VAL A 85 2.47 5.54 3.02
N GLU A 86 2.90 5.28 1.79
CA GLU A 86 2.27 5.78 0.56
C GLU A 86 0.80 5.36 0.46
N HIS A 87 0.48 4.12 0.87
CA HIS A 87 -0.88 3.57 0.82
C HIS A 87 -1.62 3.65 2.16
N GLY A 88 -1.07 4.35 3.14
CA GLY A 88 -1.60 4.45 4.50
C GLY A 88 -3.01 5.03 4.63
N ARG A 89 -3.58 5.57 3.54
CA ARG A 89 -4.97 6.05 3.45
C ARG A 89 -5.78 5.38 2.36
N SER A 90 -5.18 4.46 1.60
CA SER A 90 -5.80 3.89 0.40
C SER A 90 -7.02 3.00 0.69
N LEU A 91 -7.16 2.47 1.91
CA LEU A 91 -8.31 1.65 2.32
C LEU A 91 -9.27 2.40 3.26
N ALA A 92 -9.17 3.73 3.37
CA ALA A 92 -10.03 4.51 4.27
C ALA A 92 -11.52 4.34 3.96
N ASP A 93 -11.87 4.13 2.69
CA ASP A 93 -13.23 3.87 2.20
C ASP A 93 -13.24 2.58 1.36
N ALA A 94 -12.71 1.49 1.94
CA ALA A 94 -12.55 0.23 1.24
C ALA A 94 -13.86 -0.34 0.70
N GLU A 95 -14.99 -0.06 1.37
CA GLU A 95 -16.32 -0.55 0.98
C GLU A 95 -16.76 -0.02 -0.38
N SER A 96 -16.42 1.23 -0.71
CA SER A 96 -16.81 1.90 -1.96
C SER A 96 -15.79 1.75 -3.09
N LEU A 97 -14.56 1.26 -2.82
CA LEU A 97 -13.52 1.18 -3.83
C LEU A 97 -13.89 0.24 -4.99
N PRO A 98 -13.75 0.65 -6.25
CA PRO A 98 -13.92 -0.26 -7.39
C PRO A 98 -12.79 -1.31 -7.41
N PRO A 99 -13.02 -2.47 -8.05
CA PRO A 99 -11.99 -3.52 -8.20
C PRO A 99 -10.66 -3.00 -8.74
N SER A 100 -10.67 -2.08 -9.70
CA SER A 100 -9.49 -1.44 -10.29
C SER A 100 -8.59 -0.72 -9.26
N ARG A 101 -9.16 -0.24 -8.17
CA ARG A 101 -8.43 0.40 -7.09
C ARG A 101 -8.08 -0.56 -5.96
N LEU A 102 -8.99 -1.47 -5.62
CA LEU A 102 -8.84 -2.39 -4.50
C LEU A 102 -7.91 -3.56 -4.84
N TYR A 103 -8.08 -4.19 -6.02
CA TYR A 103 -7.36 -5.41 -6.36
C TYR A 103 -5.84 -5.27 -6.41
N PRO A 104 -5.26 -4.20 -7.01
CA PRO A 104 -3.80 -4.00 -6.99
C PRO A 104 -3.22 -3.90 -5.58
N LEU A 105 -3.95 -3.28 -4.65
CA LEU A 105 -3.54 -3.20 -3.24
C LEU A 105 -3.55 -4.58 -2.59
N LEU A 106 -4.59 -5.38 -2.85
CA LEU A 106 -4.73 -6.71 -2.25
C LEU A 106 -3.82 -7.77 -2.90
N ALA A 107 -3.44 -7.61 -4.16
CA ALA A 107 -2.47 -8.46 -4.84
C ALA A 107 -1.03 -8.21 -4.39
N HIS A 108 -0.75 -7.04 -3.80
CA HIS A 108 0.59 -6.67 -3.40
C HIS A 108 1.13 -7.56 -2.26
N PRO A 109 2.45 -7.90 -2.24
CA PRO A 109 3.04 -8.72 -1.17
C PRO A 109 2.82 -8.17 0.25
N PHE A 110 2.67 -6.85 0.40
CA PHE A 110 2.45 -6.19 1.68
C PHE A 110 0.98 -5.92 2.01
N ALA A 111 0.05 -6.50 1.27
CA ALA A 111 -1.40 -6.29 1.44
C ALA A 111 -1.89 -6.59 2.87
N ARG A 112 -1.38 -7.66 3.49
CA ARG A 112 -1.76 -8.03 4.86
C ARG A 112 -1.36 -6.96 5.86
N ASP A 113 -0.16 -6.41 5.74
CA ASP A 113 0.30 -5.31 6.61
C ASP A 113 -0.54 -4.06 6.40
N LEU A 114 -0.90 -3.74 5.15
CA LEU A 114 -1.76 -2.60 4.85
C LEU A 114 -3.14 -2.75 5.52
N ILE A 115 -3.74 -3.93 5.43
CA ILE A 115 -5.01 -4.25 6.09
C ILE A 115 -4.87 -4.11 7.62
N ASP A 116 -3.81 -4.67 8.20
CA ASP A 116 -3.57 -4.60 9.64
C ASP A 116 -3.34 -3.17 10.12
N MET A 117 -2.64 -2.35 9.33
CA MET A 117 -2.45 -0.92 9.60
C MET A 117 -3.77 -0.16 9.64
N HIS A 118 -4.66 -0.38 8.65
CA HIS A 118 -5.97 0.27 8.58
C HIS A 118 -6.89 -0.20 9.71
N ARG A 119 -6.94 -1.52 9.96
CA ARG A 119 -7.70 -2.10 11.08
C ARG A 119 -7.23 -1.52 12.42
N ALA A 120 -5.93 -1.42 12.63
CA ALA A 120 -5.36 -0.81 13.84
C ALA A 120 -5.77 0.66 13.98
N GLY A 121 -5.90 1.38 12.89
CA GLY A 121 -6.44 2.74 12.83
C GLY A 121 -7.95 2.86 13.04
N GLY A 122 -8.67 1.74 13.18
CA GLY A 122 -10.12 1.72 13.38
C GLY A 122 -10.93 1.76 12.08
N ILE A 123 -10.31 1.55 10.93
CA ILE A 123 -10.98 1.46 9.64
C ILE A 123 -11.57 0.05 9.44
N ASP A 124 -12.79 -0.01 8.92
CA ASP A 124 -13.40 -1.28 8.54
C ASP A 124 -12.71 -1.84 7.28
N VAL A 125 -12.14 -3.02 7.42
CA VAL A 125 -11.43 -3.74 6.38
C VAL A 125 -12.10 -5.06 5.98
N SER A 126 -13.36 -5.26 6.41
CA SER A 126 -14.12 -6.51 6.20
C SER A 126 -14.21 -6.88 4.73
N ARG A 127 -14.43 -5.91 3.84
CA ARG A 127 -14.45 -6.14 2.39
C ARG A 127 -13.09 -6.60 1.85
N CYS A 128 -11.99 -6.05 2.37
CA CYS A 128 -10.65 -6.50 1.98
C CYS A 128 -10.43 -7.96 2.34
N GLU A 129 -10.83 -8.36 3.54
CA GLU A 129 -10.71 -9.75 4.03
C GLU A 129 -11.61 -10.70 3.24
N GLN A 130 -12.87 -10.31 3.00
CA GLN A 130 -13.81 -11.09 2.17
C GLN A 130 -13.29 -11.25 0.74
N THR A 131 -12.73 -10.18 0.16
CA THR A 131 -12.15 -10.23 -1.18
C THR A 131 -10.97 -11.19 -1.22
N LEU A 132 -10.03 -11.12 -0.27
CA LEU A 132 -8.90 -12.05 -0.18
C LEU A 132 -9.31 -13.51 0.09
N ALA A 133 -10.45 -13.74 0.73
CA ALA A 133 -10.97 -15.08 0.99
C ALA A 133 -11.69 -15.69 -0.22
N ARG A 134 -12.34 -14.86 -1.05
CA ARG A 134 -13.22 -15.30 -2.15
C ARG A 134 -12.60 -15.19 -3.53
N VAL A 135 -11.72 -14.23 -3.74
CA VAL A 135 -11.13 -13.93 -5.06
C VAL A 135 -9.75 -14.58 -5.14
N PRO A 136 -9.54 -15.55 -6.04
CA PRO A 136 -8.23 -16.13 -6.28
C PRO A 136 -7.22 -15.06 -6.70
N ARG A 137 -5.95 -15.29 -6.33
CA ARG A 137 -4.87 -14.31 -6.59
C ARG A 137 -4.74 -13.96 -8.07
N GLU A 138 -4.95 -14.93 -8.96
CA GLU A 138 -4.90 -14.78 -10.41
C GLU A 138 -5.99 -13.83 -10.94
N LYS A 139 -7.08 -13.67 -10.18
CA LYS A 139 -8.16 -12.72 -10.51
C LYS A 139 -7.96 -11.36 -9.88
N LEU A 140 -7.15 -11.25 -8.81
CA LEU A 140 -6.76 -9.95 -8.24
C LEU A 140 -5.76 -9.22 -9.14
N ASP A 141 -4.87 -9.97 -9.81
CA ASP A 141 -3.89 -9.42 -10.75
C ASP A 141 -3.79 -10.30 -12.01
N PRO A 142 -4.85 -10.33 -12.85
CA PRO A 142 -4.83 -11.08 -14.10
C PRO A 142 -3.85 -10.44 -15.08
N PRO A 143 -3.30 -11.20 -16.05
CA PRO A 143 -2.52 -10.62 -17.13
C PRO A 143 -3.27 -9.49 -17.83
N PRO A 144 -2.60 -8.37 -18.19
CA PRO A 144 -3.25 -7.26 -18.88
C PRO A 144 -3.71 -7.70 -20.28
N PHE A 145 -4.90 -7.29 -20.70
CA PHE A 145 -5.39 -7.51 -22.06
C PHE A 145 -4.67 -6.67 -23.12
N LEU A 146 -4.02 -5.59 -22.71
CA LEU A 146 -3.25 -4.70 -23.57
C LEU A 146 -1.90 -4.40 -22.93
N THR A 147 -0.83 -4.65 -23.65
CA THR A 147 0.54 -4.35 -23.24
C THR A 147 1.04 -3.04 -23.86
N GLY A 148 2.18 -2.54 -23.39
CA GLY A 148 2.84 -1.39 -24.02
C GLY A 148 3.23 -1.65 -25.49
N ASP A 149 3.61 -2.87 -25.83
CA ASP A 149 3.98 -3.21 -27.21
C ASP A 149 2.75 -3.33 -28.13
N ASP A 150 1.62 -3.83 -27.61
CA ASP A 150 0.35 -3.79 -28.32
C ASP A 150 -0.06 -2.33 -28.61
N LEU A 151 0.05 -1.44 -27.64
CA LEU A 151 -0.31 -0.03 -27.82
C LEU A 151 0.60 0.71 -28.81
N LYS A 152 1.91 0.39 -28.85
CA LYS A 152 2.83 0.87 -29.88
C LYS A 152 2.42 0.39 -31.27
N SER A 153 2.04 -0.90 -31.40
CA SER A 153 1.58 -1.49 -32.67
C SER A 153 0.30 -0.84 -33.20
N LEU A 154 -0.48 -0.23 -32.31
CA LEU A 154 -1.68 0.54 -32.64
C LEU A 154 -1.37 2.04 -32.96
N GLY A 155 -0.09 2.43 -33.03
CA GLY A 155 0.32 3.79 -33.33
C GLY A 155 0.54 4.68 -32.08
N GLY A 156 0.48 4.11 -30.89
CA GLY A 156 0.73 4.84 -29.65
C GLY A 156 2.21 5.26 -29.52
N THR A 157 2.45 6.52 -29.18
CA THR A 157 3.80 7.04 -28.94
C THR A 157 4.08 7.08 -27.43
N PRO A 158 5.22 6.51 -26.94
CA PRO A 158 5.57 6.54 -25.54
C PRO A 158 5.56 7.95 -24.95
N GLY A 159 4.92 8.10 -23.79
CA GLY A 159 4.77 9.38 -23.09
C GLY A 159 3.66 9.33 -22.04
N PRO A 160 3.34 10.46 -21.39
CA PRO A 160 2.31 10.51 -20.36
C PRO A 160 0.92 10.03 -20.84
N ARG A 161 0.50 10.43 -22.05
CA ARG A 161 -0.77 9.98 -22.65
C ARG A 161 -0.79 8.46 -22.87
N PHE A 162 0.32 7.91 -23.35
CA PHE A 162 0.48 6.47 -23.57
C PHE A 162 0.26 5.68 -22.28
N ARG A 163 0.87 6.14 -21.18
CA ARG A 163 0.70 5.51 -19.87
C ARG A 163 -0.73 5.64 -19.37
N ALA A 164 -1.33 6.82 -19.50
CA ALA A 164 -2.71 7.04 -19.09
C ALA A 164 -3.70 6.11 -19.81
N VAL A 165 -3.50 5.85 -21.11
CA VAL A 165 -4.33 4.89 -21.88
C VAL A 165 -4.18 3.47 -21.36
N LEU A 166 -2.95 3.02 -21.07
CA LEU A 166 -2.73 1.69 -20.51
C LEU A 166 -3.36 1.55 -19.13
N ASP A 167 -3.19 2.53 -18.27
CA ASP A 167 -3.72 2.54 -16.90
C ASP A 167 -5.26 2.54 -16.92
N GLU A 168 -5.88 3.30 -17.82
CA GLU A 168 -7.34 3.34 -18.01
C GLU A 168 -7.89 2.01 -18.50
N ILE A 169 -7.29 1.40 -19.53
CA ILE A 169 -7.72 0.11 -20.05
C ILE A 169 -7.53 -0.99 -19.00
N ARG A 170 -6.44 -0.91 -18.22
CA ARG A 170 -6.22 -1.82 -17.11
C ARG A 170 -7.29 -1.68 -16.03
N ALA A 171 -7.68 -0.46 -15.69
CA ALA A 171 -8.75 -0.20 -14.74
C ALA A 171 -10.08 -0.79 -15.24
N GLN A 172 -10.45 -0.54 -16.50
CA GLN A 172 -11.68 -1.07 -17.11
C GLN A 172 -11.67 -2.60 -17.14
N GLN A 173 -10.51 -3.25 -17.38
CA GLN A 173 -10.37 -4.71 -17.28
C GLN A 173 -10.65 -5.22 -15.87
N LEU A 174 -10.08 -4.59 -14.85
CA LEU A 174 -10.27 -5.00 -13.46
C LEU A 174 -11.70 -4.76 -12.98
N ASP A 175 -12.36 -3.73 -13.49
CA ASP A 175 -13.76 -3.41 -13.19
C ASP A 175 -14.75 -4.26 -14.02
N GLY A 176 -14.25 -5.12 -14.91
CA GLY A 176 -15.08 -6.00 -15.75
C GLY A 176 -15.81 -5.29 -16.90
N LEU A 177 -15.42 -4.06 -17.22
CA LEU A 177 -15.96 -3.27 -18.33
C LEU A 177 -15.34 -3.66 -19.67
N ILE A 178 -14.12 -4.22 -19.65
CA ILE A 178 -13.42 -4.83 -20.77
C ILE A 178 -13.13 -6.28 -20.38
N VAL A 179 -13.59 -7.23 -21.20
CA VAL A 179 -13.51 -8.67 -20.90
C VAL A 179 -12.68 -9.45 -21.89
N SER A 180 -12.12 -8.78 -22.91
CA SER A 180 -11.28 -9.43 -23.93
C SER A 180 -10.17 -8.50 -24.45
N ALA A 181 -9.12 -9.10 -25.02
CA ALA A 181 -8.04 -8.37 -25.67
C ALA A 181 -8.52 -7.56 -26.88
N ASP A 182 -9.54 -8.03 -27.60
CA ASP A 182 -10.08 -7.30 -28.75
C ASP A 182 -10.83 -6.04 -28.33
N GLU A 183 -11.63 -6.11 -27.26
CA GLU A 183 -12.26 -4.94 -26.66
C GLU A 183 -11.21 -3.93 -26.15
N ALA A 184 -10.15 -4.40 -25.52
CA ALA A 184 -9.04 -3.57 -25.07
C ALA A 184 -8.35 -2.85 -26.25
N ARG A 185 -8.09 -3.54 -27.37
CA ARG A 185 -7.53 -2.93 -28.59
C ARG A 185 -8.48 -1.88 -29.20
N GLN A 186 -9.79 -2.15 -29.21
CA GLN A 186 -10.77 -1.18 -29.70
C GLN A 186 -10.84 0.08 -28.81
N ALA A 187 -10.82 -0.10 -27.48
CA ALA A 187 -10.76 1.01 -26.54
C ALA A 187 -9.47 1.84 -26.72
N ALA A 188 -8.32 1.17 -26.91
CA ALA A 188 -7.06 1.82 -27.19
C ALA A 188 -7.08 2.68 -28.45
N ARG A 189 -7.62 2.15 -29.57
CA ARG A 189 -7.75 2.89 -30.83
C ARG A 189 -8.58 4.17 -30.64
N ARG A 190 -9.70 4.08 -29.91
CA ARG A 190 -10.56 5.24 -29.62
C ARG A 190 -9.84 6.29 -28.76
N ALA A 191 -8.97 5.86 -27.84
CA ALA A 191 -8.24 6.77 -26.96
C ALA A 191 -7.01 7.42 -27.65
N LEU A 192 -6.49 6.83 -28.72
CA LEU A 192 -5.36 7.35 -29.48
C LEU A 192 -5.79 8.33 -30.59
N GLY A 193 -6.95 8.08 -31.22
CA GLY A 193 -7.53 8.95 -32.28
C GLY A 193 -8.22 10.14 -31.68
#